data_0049742b66d9851f388d09d7efc8dbe5
#
_entry.id   0049742b66d9851f388d09d7efc8dbe5
#
_cell.length_a   1.000
_cell.length_b   1.000
_cell.length_c   1.000
_cell.angle_alpha   90.00
_cell.angle_beta   90.00
_cell.angle_gamma   90.00
#
_symmetry.space_group_name_H-M   'P 1'
#
loop_
_entity.id
_entity.type
_entity.pdbx_description
1 polymer ?
#
loop_
_entity_poly.entity_id
_entity_poly.type
_entity_poly.pdbx_seq_one_letter_code
_entity_poly.pdbx_strand_id
1 'polypeptide(L)'
;TIHEFIFSAGHLENLLLIRREVDYLQIGDPASPFQQYWALSIQVQFYAFLPLLIGPLLYISNKMKSLIPLMLGVSIVFFISFVYSLVSTHFTPNTAYFNPLGRVWEFLAGALVAIFIPYIKLNKKTASIISFLGIFILFSIGIAFPSDWNFPGYVALFPVVSAAFIIISGNESEKRTLVNRLLSNRYLVMLGAMSFTIYLWHWPILVFFQHYYETTNLGVVKGMTIVVLGVLL
;
A
#
# COMPACT_ATOMS: atom_id res chain seq x y z
N THR A 1 8.08 -7.63 22.97
CA THR A 1 9.17 -6.62 22.84
C THR A 1 10.47 -7.19 22.25
N ILE A 2 11.25 -8.08 22.92
CA ILE A 2 12.49 -8.66 22.31
C ILE A 2 12.12 -9.54 21.11
N HIS A 3 11.11 -10.38 21.22
CA HIS A 3 10.62 -11.19 20.10
C HIS A 3 10.19 -10.33 18.91
N GLU A 4 9.47 -9.24 19.14
CA GLU A 4 9.03 -8.32 18.10
C GLU A 4 10.20 -7.64 17.41
N PHE A 5 11.20 -7.20 18.18
CA PHE A 5 12.43 -6.66 17.59
C PHE A 5 13.13 -7.67 16.65
N ILE A 6 13.26 -8.94 17.08
CA ILE A 6 13.86 -10.00 16.25
C ILE A 6 13.04 -10.26 14.99
N PHE A 7 11.70 -10.36 15.12
CA PHE A 7 10.80 -10.59 13.97
C PHE A 7 10.79 -9.38 13.01
N SER A 8 10.79 -8.16 13.55
CA SER A 8 10.88 -6.94 12.74
C SER A 8 12.22 -6.83 12.01
N ALA A 9 13.35 -7.12 12.69
CA ALA A 9 14.67 -7.14 12.07
C ALA A 9 14.80 -8.22 10.98
N GLY A 10 14.09 -9.35 11.14
CA GLY A 10 13.98 -10.42 10.14
C GLY A 10 12.93 -10.21 9.06
N HIS A 11 12.23 -9.07 9.04
CA HIS A 11 11.09 -8.82 8.14
C HIS A 11 9.98 -9.87 8.21
N LEU A 12 9.67 -10.35 9.42
CA LEU A 12 8.67 -11.37 9.72
C LEU A 12 7.60 -10.89 10.72
N GLU A 13 7.55 -9.59 11.04
CA GLU A 13 6.62 -9.02 12.02
C GLU A 13 5.16 -9.32 11.69
N ASN A 14 4.79 -9.28 10.43
CA ASN A 14 3.45 -9.64 9.97
C ASN A 14 3.05 -11.08 10.38
N LEU A 15 3.98 -12.04 10.35
CA LEU A 15 3.72 -13.42 10.75
C LEU A 15 3.55 -13.56 12.27
N LEU A 16 4.28 -12.74 13.05
CA LEU A 16 4.11 -12.68 14.49
C LEU A 16 2.73 -12.13 14.87
N LEU A 17 2.29 -11.05 14.19
CA LEU A 17 0.98 -10.44 14.42
C LEU A 17 -0.17 -11.38 14.03
N ILE A 18 -0.04 -12.14 12.93
CA ILE A 18 -0.99 -13.19 12.56
C ILE A 18 -1.10 -14.24 13.68
N ARG A 19 0.02 -14.71 14.22
CA ARG A 19 0.02 -15.71 15.30
C ARG A 19 -0.61 -15.21 16.60
N ARG A 20 -0.54 -13.90 16.84
CA ARG A 20 -1.14 -13.27 18.03
C ARG A 20 -2.58 -12.86 17.82
N GLU A 21 -3.12 -13.02 16.60
CA GLU A 21 -4.46 -12.58 16.20
C GLU A 21 -4.74 -11.11 16.56
N VAL A 22 -3.70 -10.26 16.41
CA VAL A 22 -3.79 -8.85 16.74
C VAL A 22 -4.82 -8.18 15.85
N ASP A 23 -5.78 -7.49 16.45
CA ASP A 23 -6.69 -6.62 15.73
C ASP A 23 -6.04 -5.22 15.58
N TYR A 24 -5.61 -4.92 14.37
CA TYR A 24 -4.94 -3.65 14.07
C TYR A 24 -5.88 -2.44 14.19
N LEU A 25 -7.18 -2.65 14.00
CA LEU A 25 -8.17 -1.58 13.97
C LEU A 25 -8.81 -1.32 15.34
N GLN A 26 -8.61 -2.19 16.34
CA GLN A 26 -9.10 -1.97 17.69
C GLN A 26 -8.32 -0.86 18.42
N ILE A 27 -9.06 0.13 18.86
CA ILE A 27 -8.54 1.22 19.69
C ILE A 27 -8.56 0.75 21.14
N GLY A 28 -7.39 0.53 21.76
CA GLY A 28 -7.32 0.25 23.18
C GLY A 28 -6.25 -0.74 23.65
N ASP A 29 -5.75 -1.60 22.78
CA ASP A 29 -4.61 -2.44 23.13
C ASP A 29 -3.30 -1.64 23.10
N PRO A 30 -2.38 -1.86 24.07
CA PRO A 30 -1.10 -1.18 24.07
C PRO A 30 -0.27 -1.64 22.86
N ALA A 31 -0.21 -0.78 21.85
CA ALA A 31 0.50 -1.04 20.64
C ALA A 31 2.01 -1.13 20.86
N SER A 32 2.67 -2.08 20.23
CA SER A 32 4.14 -2.16 20.21
C SER A 32 4.75 -1.12 19.28
N PRO A 33 5.89 -0.48 19.63
CA PRO A 33 6.63 0.39 18.72
C PRO A 33 7.06 -0.28 17.41
N PHE A 34 7.15 -1.60 17.40
CA PHE A 34 7.56 -2.40 16.24
C PHE A 34 6.38 -2.87 15.37
N GLN A 35 5.15 -2.76 15.87
CA GLN A 35 3.97 -3.28 15.17
C GLN A 35 3.88 -2.78 13.73
N GLN A 36 4.20 -1.51 13.47
CA GLN A 36 4.14 -0.90 12.13
C GLN A 36 5.06 -1.57 11.10
N TYR A 37 6.10 -2.30 11.52
CA TYR A 37 7.02 -3.00 10.61
C TYR A 37 6.35 -4.14 9.81
N TRP A 38 5.10 -4.52 10.16
CA TRP A 38 4.36 -5.54 9.41
C TRP A 38 4.25 -5.24 7.91
N ALA A 39 3.97 -3.99 7.56
CA ALA A 39 3.80 -3.61 6.15
C ALA A 39 5.15 -3.64 5.40
N LEU A 40 6.24 -3.20 6.05
CA LEU A 40 7.58 -3.34 5.50
C LEU A 40 7.97 -4.81 5.34
N SER A 41 7.59 -5.67 6.31
CA SER A 41 7.82 -7.12 6.22
C SER A 41 7.16 -7.72 4.99
N ILE A 42 5.88 -7.41 4.74
CA ILE A 42 5.16 -7.87 3.54
C ILE A 42 5.84 -7.35 2.26
N GLN A 43 6.25 -6.08 2.24
CA GLN A 43 6.90 -5.47 1.08
C GLN A 43 8.23 -6.17 0.74
N VAL A 44 9.07 -6.46 1.73
CA VAL A 44 10.35 -7.16 1.53
C VAL A 44 10.12 -8.61 1.08
N GLN A 45 9.15 -9.31 1.69
CA GLN A 45 8.75 -10.66 1.28
C GLN A 45 8.28 -10.66 -0.19
N PHE A 46 7.49 -9.66 -0.60
CA PHE A 46 7.05 -9.52 -1.97
C PHE A 46 8.24 -9.26 -2.93
N TYR A 47 9.18 -8.39 -2.56
CA TYR A 47 10.36 -8.14 -3.40
C TYR A 47 11.26 -9.37 -3.55
N ALA A 48 11.32 -10.24 -2.55
CA ALA A 48 12.01 -11.53 -2.67
C ALA A 48 11.24 -12.51 -3.58
N PHE A 49 9.91 -12.49 -3.52
CA PHE A 49 9.04 -13.35 -4.34
C PHE A 49 8.96 -12.89 -5.80
N LEU A 50 8.95 -11.58 -6.06
CA LEU A 50 8.72 -11.00 -7.38
C LEU A 50 9.69 -11.51 -8.47
N PRO A 51 11.01 -11.59 -8.27
CA PRO A 51 11.93 -12.14 -9.27
C PRO A 51 11.64 -13.61 -9.59
N LEU A 52 11.20 -14.40 -8.61
CA LEU A 52 10.86 -15.81 -8.78
C LEU A 52 9.59 -16.00 -9.63
N LEU A 53 8.67 -15.04 -9.55
CA LEU A 53 7.47 -15.02 -10.38
C LEU A 53 7.78 -14.48 -11.79
N ILE A 54 8.43 -13.32 -11.85
CA ILE A 54 8.62 -12.59 -13.13
C ILE A 54 9.72 -13.22 -14.00
N GLY A 55 10.79 -13.74 -13.41
CA GLY A 55 11.93 -14.32 -14.13
C GLY A 55 11.53 -15.44 -15.11
N PRO A 56 10.85 -16.50 -14.66
CA PRO A 56 10.37 -17.57 -15.53
C PRO A 56 9.38 -17.07 -16.60
N LEU A 57 8.48 -16.15 -16.25
CA LEU A 57 7.50 -15.60 -17.18
C LEU A 57 8.17 -14.76 -18.26
N LEU A 58 9.20 -13.97 -17.92
CA LEU A 58 10.01 -13.24 -18.90
C LEU A 58 10.80 -14.19 -19.80
N TYR A 59 11.39 -15.24 -19.25
CA TYR A 59 12.11 -16.24 -20.04
C TYR A 59 11.19 -16.88 -21.10
N ILE A 60 9.98 -17.29 -20.70
CA ILE A 60 8.97 -17.86 -21.60
C ILE A 60 8.53 -16.83 -22.64
N SER A 61 8.27 -15.59 -22.21
CA SER A 61 7.86 -14.48 -23.08
C SER A 61 8.92 -14.18 -24.15
N ASN A 62 10.19 -14.14 -23.77
CA ASN A 62 11.30 -13.93 -24.70
C ASN A 62 11.44 -15.08 -25.70
N LYS A 63 11.31 -16.33 -25.25
CA LYS A 63 11.33 -17.51 -26.12
C LYS A 63 10.17 -17.51 -27.12
N MET A 64 8.99 -17.11 -26.68
CA MET A 64 7.78 -16.99 -27.52
C MET A 64 7.73 -15.70 -28.34
N LYS A 65 8.64 -14.75 -28.11
CA LYS A 65 8.62 -13.40 -28.70
C LYS A 65 7.28 -12.69 -28.54
N SER A 66 6.66 -12.88 -27.37
CA SER A 66 5.33 -12.37 -27.02
C SER A 66 5.24 -12.04 -25.54
N LEU A 67 4.61 -10.93 -25.19
CA LEU A 67 4.35 -10.56 -23.79
C LEU A 67 3.15 -11.30 -23.17
N ILE A 68 2.41 -12.08 -23.96
CA ILE A 68 1.22 -12.80 -23.51
C ILE A 68 1.49 -13.69 -22.28
N PRO A 69 2.57 -14.51 -22.23
CA PRO A 69 2.85 -15.33 -21.05
C PRO A 69 3.06 -14.49 -19.77
N LEU A 70 3.77 -13.37 -19.88
CA LEU A 70 3.98 -12.45 -18.77
C LEU A 70 2.65 -11.85 -18.30
N MET A 71 1.87 -11.30 -19.22
CA MET A 71 0.57 -10.69 -18.93
C MET A 71 -0.38 -11.69 -18.27
N LEU A 72 -0.52 -12.89 -18.84
CA LEU A 72 -1.40 -13.93 -18.31
C LEU A 72 -0.91 -14.43 -16.94
N GLY A 73 0.38 -14.72 -16.80
CA GLY A 73 0.94 -15.22 -15.53
C GLY A 73 0.75 -14.23 -14.38
N VAL A 74 1.07 -12.95 -14.61
CA VAL A 74 0.87 -11.89 -13.60
C VAL A 74 -0.61 -11.70 -13.29
N SER A 75 -1.48 -11.71 -14.32
CA SER A 75 -2.94 -11.59 -14.13
C SER A 75 -3.52 -12.76 -13.34
N ILE A 76 -3.10 -13.99 -13.60
CA ILE A 76 -3.58 -15.17 -12.87
C ILE A 76 -3.22 -15.06 -11.38
N VAL A 77 -1.97 -14.73 -11.05
CA VAL A 77 -1.54 -14.58 -9.65
C VAL A 77 -2.26 -13.40 -8.99
N PHE A 78 -2.46 -12.29 -9.71
CA PHE A 78 -3.26 -11.15 -9.26
C PHE A 78 -4.68 -11.60 -8.84
N PHE A 79 -5.40 -12.29 -9.73
CA PHE A 79 -6.77 -12.71 -9.44
C PHE A 79 -6.85 -13.75 -8.32
N ILE A 80 -5.92 -14.70 -8.25
CA ILE A 80 -5.86 -15.68 -7.16
C ILE A 80 -5.66 -14.96 -5.82
N SER A 81 -4.68 -14.05 -5.75
CA SER A 81 -4.43 -13.27 -4.53
C SER A 81 -5.62 -12.37 -4.16
N PHE A 82 -6.26 -11.74 -5.14
CA PHE A 82 -7.43 -10.88 -4.90
C PHE A 82 -8.62 -11.68 -4.36
N VAL A 83 -8.95 -12.83 -4.96
CA VAL A 83 -10.02 -13.71 -4.46
C VAL A 83 -9.68 -14.21 -3.06
N TYR A 84 -8.43 -14.60 -2.82
CA TYR A 84 -7.97 -14.96 -1.48
C TYR A 84 -8.13 -13.81 -0.48
N SER A 85 -7.82 -12.57 -0.87
CA SER A 85 -8.02 -11.37 -0.04
C SER A 85 -9.49 -11.19 0.33
N LEU A 86 -10.43 -11.34 -0.62
CA LEU A 86 -11.87 -11.23 -0.37
C LEU A 86 -12.34 -12.30 0.63
N VAL A 87 -11.96 -13.56 0.40
CA VAL A 87 -12.38 -14.69 1.23
C VAL A 87 -11.78 -14.57 2.64
N SER A 88 -10.47 -14.34 2.76
CA SER A 88 -9.81 -14.25 4.06
C SER A 88 -10.31 -13.05 4.87
N THR A 89 -10.55 -11.91 4.24
CA THR A 89 -11.12 -10.73 4.93
C THR A 89 -12.54 -11.00 5.45
N HIS A 90 -13.33 -11.82 4.76
CA HIS A 90 -14.68 -12.15 5.21
C HIS A 90 -14.65 -13.11 6.41
N PHE A 91 -13.81 -14.14 6.39
CA PHE A 91 -13.81 -15.20 7.42
C PHE A 91 -12.85 -14.92 8.59
N THR A 92 -11.73 -14.25 8.34
CA THR A 92 -10.66 -14.03 9.33
C THR A 92 -10.08 -12.62 9.18
N PRO A 93 -10.86 -11.54 9.43
CA PRO A 93 -10.45 -10.16 9.13
C PRO A 93 -9.15 -9.77 9.83
N ASN A 94 -8.96 -10.12 11.11
CA ASN A 94 -7.77 -9.75 11.87
C ASN A 94 -6.48 -10.32 11.27
N THR A 95 -6.48 -11.59 10.91
CA THR A 95 -5.31 -12.25 10.30
C THR A 95 -5.14 -11.87 8.83
N ALA A 96 -6.24 -11.63 8.10
CA ALA A 96 -6.21 -11.22 6.70
C ALA A 96 -5.45 -9.90 6.50
N TYR A 97 -5.53 -9.00 7.48
CA TYR A 97 -4.86 -7.71 7.45
C TYR A 97 -3.34 -7.84 7.28
N PHE A 98 -2.72 -8.82 7.95
CA PHE A 98 -1.27 -9.05 7.98
C PHE A 98 -0.80 -10.14 7.01
N ASN A 99 -1.74 -10.82 6.31
CA ASN A 99 -1.41 -11.95 5.48
C ASN A 99 -0.83 -11.51 4.12
N PRO A 100 0.43 -11.85 3.80
CA PRO A 100 1.06 -11.44 2.55
C PRO A 100 0.33 -11.97 1.31
N LEU A 101 -0.25 -13.18 1.36
CA LEU A 101 -0.98 -13.76 0.22
C LEU A 101 -2.20 -12.92 -0.18
N GLY A 102 -2.88 -12.30 0.80
CA GLY A 102 -4.00 -11.41 0.57
C GLY A 102 -3.60 -10.00 0.12
N ARG A 103 -2.30 -9.69 0.07
CA ARG A 103 -1.77 -8.37 -0.30
C ARG A 103 -1.00 -8.36 -1.61
N VAL A 104 -0.58 -9.53 -2.12
CA VAL A 104 0.21 -9.64 -3.36
C VAL A 104 -0.48 -8.99 -4.55
N TRP A 105 -1.80 -9.07 -4.66
CA TRP A 105 -2.57 -8.44 -5.75
C TRP A 105 -2.42 -6.92 -5.79
N GLU A 106 -2.26 -6.24 -4.64
CA GLU A 106 -2.07 -4.79 -4.57
C GLU A 106 -0.78 -4.38 -5.28
N PHE A 107 0.31 -5.12 -5.05
CA PHE A 107 1.59 -4.91 -5.73
C PHE A 107 1.53 -5.30 -7.22
N LEU A 108 0.87 -6.44 -7.52
CA LEU A 108 0.73 -6.90 -8.90
C LEU A 108 -0.17 -6.00 -9.73
N ALA A 109 -1.11 -5.26 -9.13
CA ALA A 109 -1.84 -4.20 -9.81
C ALA A 109 -0.89 -3.15 -10.39
N GLY A 110 0.11 -2.71 -9.62
CA GLY A 110 1.16 -1.82 -10.11
C GLY A 110 1.99 -2.43 -11.25
N ALA A 111 2.34 -3.73 -11.13
CA ALA A 111 3.03 -4.45 -12.20
C ALA A 111 2.19 -4.55 -13.48
N LEU A 112 0.89 -4.83 -13.37
CA LEU A 112 -0.04 -4.84 -14.51
C LEU A 112 -0.14 -3.46 -15.15
N VAL A 113 -0.27 -2.39 -14.35
CA VAL A 113 -0.23 -1.02 -14.88
C VAL A 113 1.05 -0.80 -15.69
N ALA A 114 2.21 -1.16 -15.16
CA ALA A 114 3.48 -1.01 -15.86
C ALA A 114 3.56 -1.80 -17.18
N ILE A 115 2.99 -3.02 -17.23
CA ILE A 115 2.93 -3.85 -18.44
C ILE A 115 1.99 -3.24 -19.48
N PHE A 116 0.83 -2.71 -19.05
CA PHE A 116 -0.19 -2.22 -19.97
C PHE A 116 -0.02 -0.76 -20.39
N ILE A 117 0.68 0.05 -19.60
CA ILE A 117 0.81 1.49 -19.82
C ILE A 117 1.33 1.87 -21.23
N PRO A 118 2.27 1.13 -21.86
CA PRO A 118 2.73 1.44 -23.23
C PRO A 118 1.64 1.31 -24.29
N TYR A 119 0.58 0.55 -24.01
CA TYR A 119 -0.55 0.32 -24.92
C TYR A 119 -1.71 1.29 -24.69
N ILE A 120 -1.69 2.04 -23.58
CA ILE A 120 -2.75 2.98 -23.19
C ILE A 120 -2.42 4.36 -23.77
N LYS A 121 -3.19 4.78 -24.78
CA LYS A 121 -3.10 6.14 -25.35
C LYS A 121 -4.30 6.95 -24.89
N LEU A 122 -4.07 7.94 -24.05
CA LEU A 122 -5.12 8.82 -23.57
C LEU A 122 -5.05 10.19 -24.26
N ASN A 123 -6.22 10.73 -24.63
CA ASN A 123 -6.27 12.15 -24.96
C ASN A 123 -6.27 12.99 -23.66
N LYS A 124 -5.93 14.29 -23.78
CA LYS A 124 -5.80 15.19 -22.63
C LYS A 124 -7.08 15.26 -21.78
N LYS A 125 -8.27 15.23 -22.40
CA LYS A 125 -9.54 15.30 -21.70
C LYS A 125 -9.77 14.04 -20.85
N THR A 126 -9.58 12.86 -21.43
CA THR A 126 -9.71 11.58 -20.71
C THR A 126 -8.68 11.46 -19.59
N ALA A 127 -7.41 11.81 -19.86
CA ALA A 127 -6.36 11.84 -18.83
C ALA A 127 -6.73 12.77 -17.66
N SER A 128 -7.30 13.95 -17.94
CA SER A 128 -7.77 14.86 -16.89
C SER A 128 -8.90 14.25 -16.06
N ILE A 129 -9.91 13.66 -16.70
CA ILE A 129 -11.04 13.04 -15.98
C ILE A 129 -10.52 11.91 -15.06
N ILE A 130 -9.67 11.02 -15.60
CA ILE A 130 -9.13 9.88 -14.83
C ILE A 130 -8.26 10.36 -13.66
N SER A 131 -7.43 11.40 -13.86
CA SER A 131 -6.60 11.94 -12.79
C SER A 131 -7.43 12.60 -11.67
N PHE A 132 -8.50 13.33 -12.03
CA PHE A 132 -9.42 13.90 -11.04
C PHE A 132 -10.20 12.81 -10.30
N LEU A 133 -10.67 11.78 -11.00
CA LEU A 133 -11.32 10.62 -10.35
C LEU A 133 -10.38 9.93 -9.38
N GLY A 134 -9.11 9.72 -9.77
CA GLY A 134 -8.11 9.12 -8.88
C GLY A 134 -7.94 9.93 -7.59
N ILE A 135 -7.71 11.24 -7.68
CA ILE A 135 -7.60 12.10 -6.51
C ILE A 135 -8.89 12.12 -5.68
N PHE A 136 -10.06 12.23 -6.34
CA PHE A 136 -11.35 12.24 -5.65
C PHE A 136 -11.59 10.96 -4.86
N ILE A 137 -11.34 9.79 -5.46
CA ILE A 137 -11.46 8.50 -4.76
C ILE A 137 -10.50 8.46 -3.56
N LEU A 138 -9.24 8.88 -3.74
CA LEU A 138 -8.22 8.85 -2.68
C LEU A 138 -8.64 9.68 -1.46
N PHE A 139 -9.15 10.89 -1.68
CA PHE A 139 -9.62 11.74 -0.58
C PHE A 139 -10.94 11.26 0.02
N SER A 140 -11.85 10.76 -0.82
CA SER A 140 -13.14 10.24 -0.34
C SER A 140 -12.99 9.06 0.61
N ILE A 141 -12.01 8.19 0.38
CA ILE A 141 -11.74 7.05 1.25
C ILE A 141 -11.37 7.51 2.66
N GLY A 142 -10.49 8.51 2.80
CA GLY A 142 -10.08 9.01 4.11
C GLY A 142 -11.19 9.65 4.94
N ILE A 143 -12.31 10.04 4.30
CA ILE A 143 -13.40 10.76 4.95
C ILE A 143 -14.64 9.87 5.11
N ALA A 144 -14.95 9.06 4.10
CA ALA A 144 -16.24 8.40 3.97
C ALA A 144 -16.25 6.93 4.43
N PHE A 145 -15.08 6.33 4.67
CA PHE A 145 -15.05 4.91 5.08
C PHE A 145 -15.37 4.77 6.57
N PRO A 146 -16.45 4.06 6.92
CA PRO A 146 -16.72 3.67 8.29
C PRO A 146 -15.61 2.76 8.84
N SER A 147 -15.27 2.94 10.12
CA SER A 147 -14.23 2.15 10.81
C SER A 147 -14.59 0.66 10.98
N ASP A 148 -15.86 0.31 10.78
CA ASP A 148 -16.40 -1.06 10.90
C ASP A 148 -16.26 -1.92 9.62
N TRP A 149 -15.76 -1.33 8.53
CA TRP A 149 -15.54 -2.10 7.29
C TRP A 149 -14.30 -2.98 7.38
N ASN A 150 -14.50 -4.26 7.06
CA ASN A 150 -13.40 -5.22 7.07
C ASN A 150 -12.39 -4.91 5.96
N PHE A 151 -11.18 -4.58 6.38
CA PHE A 151 -10.05 -4.31 5.49
C PHE A 151 -9.05 -5.48 5.54
N PRO A 152 -8.38 -5.86 4.42
CA PRO A 152 -8.32 -5.21 3.12
C PRO A 152 -9.49 -5.49 2.18
N GLY A 153 -9.79 -6.73 1.85
CA GLY A 153 -10.87 -7.16 0.99
C GLY A 153 -11.11 -6.25 -0.24
N TYR A 154 -12.38 -6.01 -0.55
CA TYR A 154 -12.75 -5.12 -1.66
C TYR A 154 -12.46 -3.63 -1.37
N VAL A 155 -12.32 -3.25 -0.10
CA VAL A 155 -12.05 -1.87 0.30
C VAL A 155 -10.70 -1.39 -0.24
N ALA A 156 -9.70 -2.28 -0.26
CA ALA A 156 -8.39 -1.97 -0.80
C ALA A 156 -8.37 -1.73 -2.33
N LEU A 157 -9.44 -2.08 -3.06
CA LEU A 157 -9.56 -1.73 -4.49
C LEU A 157 -9.56 -0.21 -4.72
N PHE A 158 -10.19 0.55 -3.85
CA PHE A 158 -10.33 1.99 -4.06
C PHE A 158 -8.99 2.71 -4.09
N PRO A 159 -8.09 2.58 -3.08
CA PRO A 159 -6.79 3.22 -3.12
C PRO A 159 -5.90 2.68 -4.26
N VAL A 160 -5.98 1.38 -4.57
CA VAL A 160 -5.22 0.76 -5.66
C VAL A 160 -5.65 1.31 -7.03
N VAL A 161 -6.96 1.37 -7.30
CA VAL A 161 -7.51 1.94 -8.54
C VAL A 161 -7.22 3.44 -8.62
N SER A 162 -7.33 4.17 -7.51
CA SER A 162 -6.97 5.58 -7.44
C SER A 162 -5.51 5.82 -7.86
N ALA A 163 -4.58 5.06 -7.30
CA ALA A 163 -3.17 5.13 -7.65
C ALA A 163 -2.92 4.79 -9.13
N ALA A 164 -3.56 3.72 -9.63
CA ALA A 164 -3.48 3.33 -11.03
C ALA A 164 -3.97 4.44 -11.97
N PHE A 165 -5.09 5.09 -11.67
CA PHE A 165 -5.62 6.21 -12.44
C PHE A 165 -4.66 7.40 -12.50
N ILE A 166 -4.05 7.75 -11.36
CA ILE A 166 -3.07 8.84 -11.31
C ILE A 166 -1.82 8.50 -12.14
N ILE A 167 -1.31 7.28 -12.02
CA ILE A 167 -0.13 6.82 -12.76
C ILE A 167 -0.41 6.79 -14.27
N ILE A 168 -1.50 6.17 -14.69
CA ILE A 168 -1.86 6.05 -16.11
C ILE A 168 -2.08 7.42 -16.73
N SER A 169 -2.74 8.34 -16.01
CA SER A 169 -2.99 9.71 -16.51
C SER A 169 -1.73 10.54 -16.66
N GLY A 170 -0.65 10.19 -15.95
CA GLY A 170 0.64 10.89 -15.99
C GLY A 170 1.64 10.38 -17.01
N ASN A 171 1.31 9.31 -17.74
CA ASN A 171 2.26 8.61 -18.63
C ASN A 171 2.77 9.47 -19.79
N GLU A 172 1.94 10.36 -20.35
CA GLU A 172 2.33 11.21 -21.48
C GLU A 172 2.78 12.60 -20.99
N SER A 173 4.07 12.91 -21.09
CA SER A 173 4.66 14.16 -20.59
C SER A 173 4.09 15.43 -21.27
N GLU A 174 3.71 15.33 -22.54
CA GLU A 174 3.15 16.45 -23.32
C GLU A 174 1.72 16.81 -22.91
N LYS A 175 0.99 15.88 -22.30
CA LYS A 175 -0.43 16.02 -21.95
C LYS A 175 -0.67 16.14 -20.45
N ARG A 176 0.32 16.69 -19.69
CA ARG A 176 0.20 16.79 -18.22
C ARG A 176 -1.10 17.43 -17.80
N THR A 177 -1.88 16.70 -17.00
CA THR A 177 -3.11 17.19 -16.37
C THR A 177 -2.78 18.16 -15.23
N LEU A 178 -3.79 18.90 -14.75
CA LEU A 178 -3.64 19.77 -13.58
C LEU A 178 -3.16 18.96 -12.35
N VAL A 179 -3.77 17.80 -12.12
CA VAL A 179 -3.41 16.91 -11.01
C VAL A 179 -1.96 16.47 -11.10
N ASN A 180 -1.52 16.00 -12.27
CA ASN A 180 -0.15 15.54 -12.46
C ASN A 180 0.86 16.69 -12.31
N ARG A 181 0.49 17.90 -12.72
CA ARG A 181 1.32 19.09 -12.53
C ARG A 181 1.45 19.48 -11.04
N LEU A 182 0.35 19.39 -10.28
CA LEU A 182 0.35 19.62 -8.84
C LEU A 182 1.19 18.58 -8.11
N LEU A 183 0.98 17.29 -8.41
CA LEU A 183 1.73 16.19 -7.80
C LEU A 183 3.22 16.19 -8.17
N SER A 184 3.59 16.76 -9.33
CA SER A 184 4.99 16.98 -9.74
C SER A 184 5.63 18.21 -9.12
N ASN A 185 4.95 18.92 -8.21
CA ASN A 185 5.54 20.05 -7.48
C ASN A 185 6.71 19.56 -6.62
N ARG A 186 7.83 20.33 -6.66
CA ARG A 186 9.07 19.96 -5.95
C ARG A 186 8.88 19.63 -4.47
N TYR A 187 7.98 20.32 -3.79
CA TYR A 187 7.72 20.11 -2.37
C TYR A 187 6.98 18.79 -2.13
N LEU A 188 5.97 18.45 -2.98
CA LEU A 188 5.27 17.19 -2.88
C LEU A 188 6.16 16.01 -3.27
N VAL A 189 7.03 16.18 -4.26
CA VAL A 189 8.03 15.15 -4.63
C VAL A 189 9.02 14.95 -3.48
N MET A 190 9.47 16.00 -2.82
CA MET A 190 10.36 15.92 -1.65
C MET A 190 9.66 15.18 -0.48
N LEU A 191 8.40 15.55 -0.17
CA LEU A 191 7.62 14.84 0.85
C LEU A 191 7.44 13.36 0.50
N GLY A 192 7.20 13.05 -0.78
CA GLY A 192 7.14 11.68 -1.27
C GLY A 192 8.47 10.92 -1.08
N ALA A 193 9.60 11.56 -1.33
CA ALA A 193 10.92 10.96 -1.09
C ALA A 193 11.19 10.70 0.40
N MET A 194 10.66 11.54 1.29
CA MET A 194 10.77 11.38 2.74
C MET A 194 9.72 10.45 3.34
N SER A 195 8.73 10.02 2.57
CA SER A 195 7.55 9.28 3.06
C SER A 195 7.94 7.98 3.81
N PHE A 196 8.99 7.31 3.38
CA PHE A 196 9.49 6.10 4.04
C PHE A 196 10.05 6.41 5.44
N THR A 197 10.82 7.47 5.59
CA THR A 197 11.35 7.90 6.89
C THR A 197 10.21 8.33 7.82
N ILE A 198 9.26 9.12 7.29
CA ILE A 198 8.05 9.52 8.03
C ILE A 198 7.27 8.28 8.50
N TYR A 199 7.09 7.29 7.61
CA TYR A 199 6.44 6.03 7.93
C TYR A 199 7.16 5.26 9.06
N LEU A 200 8.48 5.21 9.07
CA LEU A 200 9.23 4.50 10.10
C LEU A 200 9.14 5.18 11.47
N TRP A 201 9.17 6.51 11.51
CA TRP A 201 9.26 7.26 12.77
C TRP A 201 7.90 7.63 13.39
N HIS A 202 6.85 7.85 12.58
CA HIS A 202 5.57 8.32 13.13
C HIS A 202 4.96 7.36 14.15
N TRP A 203 5.08 6.05 13.94
CA TRP A 203 4.48 5.05 14.82
C TRP A 203 5.21 4.91 16.16
N PRO A 204 6.54 4.71 16.24
CA PRO A 204 7.25 4.74 17.50
C PRO A 204 6.99 6.03 18.30
N ILE A 205 7.00 7.21 17.64
CA ILE A 205 6.70 8.48 18.29
C ILE A 205 5.28 8.46 18.87
N LEU A 206 4.30 7.98 18.10
CA LEU A 206 2.91 7.83 18.53
C LEU A 206 2.81 6.95 19.77
N VAL A 207 3.40 5.76 19.75
CA VAL A 207 3.36 4.78 20.85
C VAL A 207 4.02 5.34 22.13
N PHE A 208 5.20 5.94 22.00
CA PHE A 208 5.88 6.57 23.13
C PHE A 208 5.10 7.74 23.69
N PHE A 209 4.46 8.54 22.84
CA PHE A 209 3.63 9.66 23.27
C PHE A 209 2.38 9.18 24.01
N GLN A 210 1.70 8.14 23.51
CA GLN A 210 0.54 7.53 24.18
C GLN A 210 0.92 6.96 25.55
N HIS A 211 2.06 6.31 25.64
CA HIS A 211 2.57 5.76 26.89
C HIS A 211 2.93 6.85 27.90
N TYR A 212 3.57 7.95 27.45
CA TYR A 212 3.97 9.05 28.34
C TYR A 212 2.77 9.83 28.91
N TYR A 213 1.73 10.03 28.10
CA TYR A 213 0.54 10.79 28.51
C TYR A 213 -0.60 9.91 29.02
N GLU A 214 -0.41 8.60 29.11
CA GLU A 214 -1.43 7.61 29.52
C GLU A 214 -2.78 7.82 28.82
N THR A 215 -2.75 8.19 27.52
CA THR A 215 -3.94 8.51 26.72
C THR A 215 -3.92 7.86 25.38
N THR A 216 -5.02 7.23 25.00
CA THR A 216 -5.24 6.70 23.65
C THR A 216 -5.87 7.76 22.71
N ASN A 217 -6.46 8.81 23.26
CA ASN A 217 -7.11 9.89 22.50
C ASN A 217 -6.15 11.07 22.27
N LEU A 218 -5.53 11.06 21.12
CA LEU A 218 -4.68 12.15 20.67
C LEU A 218 -5.53 13.19 19.96
N GLY A 219 -6.00 14.21 20.38
CA GLY A 219 -6.69 15.25 19.61
C GLY A 219 -5.88 15.64 18.35
N VAL A 220 -6.53 16.21 17.36
CA VAL A 220 -5.96 16.57 16.04
C VAL A 220 -4.61 17.31 16.15
N VAL A 221 -4.47 18.21 17.12
CA VAL A 221 -3.24 19.02 17.34
C VAL A 221 -2.05 18.13 17.70
N LYS A 222 -2.24 17.17 18.61
CA LYS A 222 -1.17 16.24 19.03
C LYS A 222 -0.80 15.27 17.90
N GLY A 223 -1.80 14.78 17.15
CA GLY A 223 -1.55 13.97 15.94
C GLY A 223 -0.72 14.71 14.89
N MET A 224 -1.04 15.98 14.63
CA MET A 224 -0.22 16.83 13.73
C MET A 224 1.21 17.03 14.23
N THR A 225 1.39 17.19 15.55
CA THR A 225 2.74 17.33 16.13
C THR A 225 3.59 16.08 15.90
N ILE A 226 3.00 14.88 16.01
CA ILE A 226 3.68 13.60 15.75
C ILE A 226 4.13 13.51 14.29
N VAL A 227 3.25 13.88 13.35
CA VAL A 227 3.60 13.90 11.92
C VAL A 227 4.74 14.89 11.65
N VAL A 228 4.68 16.09 12.21
CA VAL A 228 5.75 17.10 12.07
C VAL A 228 7.07 16.59 12.63
N LEU A 229 7.07 15.97 13.80
CA LEU A 229 8.27 15.35 14.37
C LEU A 229 8.81 14.23 13.48
N GLY A 230 7.95 13.39 12.91
CA GLY A 230 8.35 12.35 11.96
C GLY A 230 8.92 12.89 10.63
N VAL A 231 8.61 14.14 10.27
CA VAL A 231 9.20 14.82 9.11
C VAL A 231 10.57 15.42 9.44
N LEU A 232 10.80 15.81 10.70
CA LEU A 232 12.04 16.46 11.15
C LEU A 232 13.15 15.47 11.52
N LEU A 233 12.82 14.20 11.79
CA LEU A 233 13.76 13.11 12.09
C LEU A 233 14.11 12.31 10.85
#